data_8cb12da2efe8dbc917b7fdd646247060
#
_entry.id   8cb12da2efe8dbc917b7fdd646247060
#
_cell.length_a   1.000
_cell.length_b   1.000
_cell.length_c   1.000
_cell.angle_alpha   90.00
_cell.angle_beta   90.00
_cell.angle_gamma   90.00
#
_symmetry.space_group_name_H-M   'P 1'
#
loop_
_entity.id
_entity.type
_entity.pdbx_description
1 polymer ?
#
loop_
_entity_poly.entity_id
_entity_poly.type
_entity_poly.pdbx_seq_one_letter_code
_entity_poly.pdbx_strand_id
1 'polypeptide(L)'
;MELFWEPACEKALLEAVDKEGLDGKIIRVGNLMSRQSDGEFQANSITNGFMRDLKGYATLKKFPVNSMDVEVDFSPIDEVAKTILLLSKTSSKFTVYHSANSHMVQMGDIIYVLNELGFGIEVVSDEEFLKSMKEMMMDDSKSMLVSSLISYSSSDMHTHSFILSDNEFTNKSLYHLGYKWPITDYQYLKNAIESLDTLGFFERTDL
;
A
#
# COMPACT_ATOMS: atom_id res chain seq x y z
N MET A 1 -1.77 -6.61 -17.67
CA MET A 1 -0.92 -6.23 -18.82
C MET A 1 0.21 -5.26 -18.43
N GLU A 2 0.24 -4.75 -17.20
CA GLU A 2 1.26 -3.78 -16.73
C GLU A 2 2.61 -4.39 -16.33
N LEU A 3 2.62 -5.62 -15.84
CA LEU A 3 3.83 -6.29 -15.30
C LEU A 3 4.98 -6.58 -16.31
N PHE A 4 4.77 -6.41 -17.61
CA PHE A 4 5.78 -6.73 -18.62
C PHE A 4 6.63 -5.54 -19.09
N TRP A 5 6.17 -4.31 -18.86
CA TRP A 5 6.86 -3.11 -19.35
C TRP A 5 7.97 -2.63 -18.41
N GLU A 6 7.80 -2.76 -17.11
CA GLU A 6 8.78 -2.30 -16.12
C GLU A 6 10.15 -2.96 -16.29
N PRO A 7 10.27 -4.31 -16.37
CA PRO A 7 11.58 -4.93 -16.56
C PRO A 7 12.24 -4.56 -17.89
N ALA A 8 11.46 -4.32 -18.95
CA ALA A 8 12.00 -3.93 -20.24
C ALA A 8 12.54 -2.49 -20.23
N CYS A 9 11.84 -1.56 -19.58
CA CYS A 9 12.28 -0.17 -19.40
C CYS A 9 13.53 -0.09 -18.52
N GLU A 10 13.56 -0.82 -17.41
CA GLU A 10 14.74 -0.87 -16.53
C GLU A 10 15.96 -1.42 -17.27
N LYS A 11 15.78 -2.51 -18.03
CA LYS A 11 16.86 -3.09 -18.85
C LYS A 11 17.40 -2.09 -19.87
N ALA A 12 16.52 -1.40 -20.61
CA ALA A 12 16.92 -0.42 -21.60
C ALA A 12 17.70 0.75 -20.94
N LEU A 13 17.25 1.22 -19.78
CA LEU A 13 17.95 2.27 -19.03
C LEU A 13 19.34 1.80 -18.56
N LEU A 14 19.44 0.59 -18.00
CA LEU A 14 20.70 0.04 -17.53
C LEU A 14 21.69 -0.17 -18.70
N GLU A 15 21.21 -0.59 -19.86
CA GLU A 15 22.03 -0.69 -21.06
C GLU A 15 22.54 0.68 -21.54
N ALA A 16 21.71 1.73 -21.48
CA ALA A 16 22.11 3.09 -21.85
C ALA A 16 23.11 3.67 -20.83
N VAL A 17 22.93 3.40 -19.54
CA VAL A 17 23.91 3.77 -18.50
C VAL A 17 25.27 3.12 -18.76
N ASP A 18 25.30 1.81 -19.06
CA ASP A 18 26.54 1.05 -19.25
C ASP A 18 27.24 1.39 -20.57
N LYS A 19 26.49 1.44 -21.68
CA LYS A 19 27.05 1.55 -23.03
C LYS A 19 27.24 2.99 -23.50
N GLU A 20 26.39 3.91 -23.05
CA GLU A 20 26.31 5.28 -23.56
C GLU A 20 26.71 6.32 -22.50
N GLY A 21 26.96 5.89 -21.25
CA GLY A 21 27.34 6.78 -20.15
C GLY A 21 26.19 7.69 -19.68
N LEU A 22 24.94 7.26 -19.88
CA LEU A 22 23.78 8.01 -19.39
C LEU A 22 23.79 8.10 -17.86
N ASP A 23 23.61 9.28 -17.29
CA ASP A 23 23.39 9.45 -15.86
C ASP A 23 21.90 9.21 -15.54
N GLY A 24 21.50 7.96 -15.53
CA GLY A 24 20.13 7.51 -15.27
C GLY A 24 19.99 6.81 -13.92
N LYS A 25 18.80 6.88 -13.33
CA LYS A 25 18.49 6.19 -12.07
C LYS A 25 17.15 5.49 -12.15
N ILE A 26 17.11 4.31 -11.55
CA ILE A 26 15.91 3.53 -11.32
C ILE A 26 15.57 3.67 -9.84
N ILE A 27 14.40 4.22 -9.55
CA ILE A 27 13.91 4.33 -8.17
C ILE A 27 12.59 3.54 -8.10
N ARG A 28 12.69 2.32 -7.61
CA ARG A 28 11.53 1.48 -7.34
C ARG A 28 10.90 1.97 -6.05
N VAL A 29 9.64 2.33 -6.11
CA VAL A 29 8.91 2.88 -4.96
C VAL A 29 8.10 1.80 -4.26
N GLY A 30 7.89 1.97 -2.96
CA GLY A 30 7.01 1.13 -2.18
C GLY A 30 5.53 1.38 -2.48
N ASN A 31 4.65 0.83 -1.66
CA ASN A 31 3.22 1.01 -1.79
C ASN A 31 2.84 2.46 -1.45
N LEU A 32 2.52 3.24 -2.49
CA LEU A 32 2.23 4.67 -2.35
C LEU A 32 0.91 4.88 -1.60
N MET A 33 1.00 5.58 -0.47
CA MET A 33 -0.10 5.83 0.43
C MET A 33 -0.34 7.33 0.64
N SER A 34 -1.35 7.67 1.44
CA SER A 34 -1.70 9.04 1.82
C SER A 34 -0.49 9.88 2.20
N ARG A 35 -0.57 11.17 1.97
CA ARG A 35 0.49 12.11 2.37
C ARG A 35 0.70 12.08 3.88
N GLN A 36 1.97 12.13 4.29
CA GLN A 36 2.33 12.26 5.71
C GLN A 36 1.85 13.58 6.30
N SER A 37 1.84 14.64 5.48
CA SER A 37 1.56 16.00 5.93
C SER A 37 0.11 16.22 6.37
N ASP A 38 -0.86 15.57 5.74
CA ASP A 38 -2.30 15.86 5.94
C ASP A 38 -3.24 14.66 5.74
N GLY A 39 -2.70 13.47 5.43
CA GLY A 39 -3.48 12.27 5.21
C GLY A 39 -4.23 12.21 3.87
N GLU A 40 -4.11 13.22 3.00
CA GLU A 40 -4.81 13.21 1.71
C GLU A 40 -4.26 12.12 0.78
N PHE A 41 -5.17 11.39 0.15
CA PHE A 41 -4.84 10.39 -0.86
C PHE A 41 -5.17 10.91 -2.27
N GLN A 42 -4.66 10.24 -3.28
CA GLN A 42 -4.94 10.59 -4.68
C GLN A 42 -6.45 10.54 -5.00
N ALA A 43 -6.91 11.42 -5.88
CA ALA A 43 -8.33 11.53 -6.22
C ALA A 43 -8.97 10.24 -6.80
N ASN A 44 -8.16 9.37 -7.42
CA ASN A 44 -8.60 8.11 -8.00
C ASN A 44 -8.35 6.90 -7.07
N SER A 45 -8.55 7.07 -5.76
CA SER A 45 -8.34 6.05 -4.73
C SER A 45 -8.95 4.68 -5.06
N ILE A 46 -10.08 4.64 -5.75
CA ILE A 46 -10.76 3.41 -6.16
C ILE A 46 -9.94 2.56 -7.15
N THR A 47 -8.97 3.12 -7.84
CA THR A 47 -8.08 2.36 -8.74
C THR A 47 -6.93 1.69 -8.01
N ASN A 48 -6.64 2.09 -6.77
CA ASN A 48 -5.62 1.46 -5.94
C ASN A 48 -6.15 0.14 -5.38
N GLY A 49 -5.40 -0.96 -5.59
CA GLY A 49 -5.79 -2.31 -5.17
C GLY A 49 -6.00 -2.41 -3.66
N PHE A 50 -5.03 -1.92 -2.87
CA PHE A 50 -5.10 -1.95 -1.41
C PHE A 50 -6.29 -1.15 -0.87
N MET A 51 -6.56 0.03 -1.44
CA MET A 51 -7.72 0.85 -1.03
C MET A 51 -9.04 0.13 -1.34
N ARG A 52 -9.13 -0.57 -2.47
CA ARG A 52 -10.32 -1.40 -2.77
C ARG A 52 -10.51 -2.51 -1.76
N ASP A 53 -9.43 -3.15 -1.29
CA ASP A 53 -9.51 -4.18 -0.26
C ASP A 53 -10.00 -3.59 1.06
N LEU A 54 -9.50 -2.42 1.48
CA LEU A 54 -10.01 -1.72 2.67
C LEU A 54 -11.50 -1.39 2.54
N LYS A 55 -11.95 -0.92 1.38
CA LYS A 55 -13.37 -0.68 1.11
C LYS A 55 -14.16 -2.00 1.16
N GLY A 56 -13.60 -3.08 0.64
CA GLY A 56 -14.18 -4.41 0.72
C GLY A 56 -14.41 -4.88 2.15
N TYR A 57 -13.41 -4.75 3.03
CA TYR A 57 -13.55 -5.08 4.46
C TYR A 57 -14.58 -4.20 5.16
N ALA A 58 -14.55 -2.89 4.90
CA ALA A 58 -15.51 -1.95 5.46
C ALA A 58 -16.96 -2.26 5.01
N THR A 59 -17.15 -2.73 3.78
CA THR A 59 -18.45 -3.14 3.23
C THR A 59 -18.91 -4.48 3.81
N LEU A 60 -18.02 -5.47 3.88
CA LEU A 60 -18.30 -6.80 4.42
C LEU A 60 -18.51 -6.77 5.93
N LYS A 61 -17.98 -5.73 6.62
CA LYS A 61 -17.96 -5.62 8.09
C LYS A 61 -17.25 -6.78 8.78
N LYS A 62 -16.36 -7.46 8.09
CA LYS A 62 -15.59 -8.60 8.63
C LYS A 62 -14.15 -8.56 8.14
N PHE A 63 -13.25 -9.04 9.01
CA PHE A 63 -11.82 -9.16 8.72
C PHE A 63 -11.31 -10.53 9.21
N PRO A 64 -10.47 -11.24 8.43
CA PRO A 64 -10.00 -12.58 8.81
C PRO A 64 -8.91 -12.49 9.89
N VAL A 65 -9.04 -13.27 10.97
CA VAL A 65 -8.15 -13.22 12.12
C VAL A 65 -6.69 -13.50 11.77
N ASN A 66 -6.42 -14.42 10.84
CA ASN A 66 -5.05 -14.77 10.46
C ASN A 66 -4.34 -13.67 9.66
N SER A 67 -5.04 -12.63 9.24
CA SER A 67 -4.47 -11.48 8.55
C SER A 67 -4.15 -10.29 9.47
N MET A 68 -4.42 -10.39 10.77
CA MET A 68 -4.20 -9.30 11.71
C MET A 68 -2.73 -8.87 11.80
N ASP A 69 -1.82 -9.85 11.80
CA ASP A 69 -0.38 -9.63 11.92
C ASP A 69 0.34 -9.45 10.58
N VAL A 70 -0.41 -9.37 9.46
CA VAL A 70 0.19 -9.13 8.14
C VAL A 70 0.71 -7.71 8.10
N GLU A 71 2.00 -7.58 7.82
CA GLU A 71 2.67 -6.29 7.64
C GLU A 71 2.53 -5.79 6.21
N VAL A 72 2.20 -4.51 6.08
CA VAL A 72 2.06 -3.81 4.80
C VAL A 72 2.97 -2.58 4.76
N ASP A 73 3.56 -2.34 3.60
CA ASP A 73 4.33 -1.13 3.34
C ASP A 73 3.38 0.05 3.16
N PHE A 74 3.58 1.08 3.97
CA PHE A 74 2.93 2.38 3.85
C PHE A 74 4.00 3.43 3.56
N SER A 75 4.19 3.73 2.28
CA SER A 75 5.13 4.76 1.83
C SER A 75 4.37 6.04 1.49
N PRO A 76 4.35 7.05 2.40
CA PRO A 76 3.63 8.31 2.15
C PRO A 76 4.15 8.99 0.88
N ILE A 77 3.24 9.37 -0.03
CA ILE A 77 3.60 9.82 -1.37
C ILE A 77 4.45 11.10 -1.38
N ASP A 78 4.21 12.03 -0.46
CA ASP A 78 5.00 13.24 -0.30
C ASP A 78 6.43 12.95 0.21
N GLU A 79 6.58 11.93 1.04
CA GLU A 79 7.89 11.47 1.52
C GLU A 79 8.64 10.71 0.42
N VAL A 80 7.95 9.87 -0.36
CA VAL A 80 8.55 9.23 -1.55
C VAL A 80 9.04 10.28 -2.54
N ALA A 81 8.27 11.33 -2.80
CA ALA A 81 8.70 12.42 -3.67
C ALA A 81 10.00 13.11 -3.16
N LYS A 82 10.13 13.32 -1.84
CA LYS A 82 11.36 13.84 -1.23
C LYS A 82 12.55 12.88 -1.44
N THR A 83 12.34 11.57 -1.23
CA THR A 83 13.40 10.58 -1.42
C THR A 83 13.85 10.51 -2.88
N ILE A 84 12.95 10.58 -3.85
CA ILE A 84 13.26 10.62 -5.28
C ILE A 84 14.17 11.82 -5.58
N LEU A 85 13.82 13.02 -5.09
CA LEU A 85 14.61 14.23 -5.27
C LEU A 85 15.99 14.16 -4.62
N LEU A 86 16.12 13.49 -3.47
CA LEU A 86 17.41 13.29 -2.81
C LEU A 86 18.27 12.27 -3.55
N LEU A 87 17.69 11.13 -3.91
CA LEU A 87 18.40 10.04 -4.58
C LEU A 87 18.82 10.43 -6.01
N SER A 88 18.06 11.29 -6.69
CA SER A 88 18.44 11.79 -8.02
C SER A 88 19.76 12.58 -8.03
N LYS A 89 20.15 13.13 -6.88
CA LYS A 89 21.40 13.92 -6.71
C LYS A 89 22.61 13.06 -6.31
N THR A 90 22.42 11.75 -6.12
CA THR A 90 23.53 10.85 -5.79
C THR A 90 24.44 10.62 -6.99
N SER A 91 25.66 10.11 -6.74
CA SER A 91 26.62 9.80 -7.81
C SER A 91 26.02 8.86 -8.87
N SER A 92 26.37 9.08 -10.13
CA SER A 92 26.03 8.22 -11.28
C SER A 92 26.49 6.77 -11.11
N LYS A 93 27.44 6.52 -10.21
CA LYS A 93 27.90 5.17 -9.84
C LYS A 93 26.78 4.27 -9.29
N PHE A 94 25.75 4.88 -8.68
CA PHE A 94 24.64 4.16 -8.05
C PHE A 94 23.37 4.38 -8.88
N THR A 95 22.87 3.32 -9.49
CA THR A 95 21.81 3.41 -10.50
C THR A 95 20.45 2.95 -9.97
N VAL A 96 20.40 1.94 -9.08
CA VAL A 96 19.14 1.35 -8.63
C VAL A 96 18.92 1.59 -7.14
N TYR A 97 17.72 2.05 -6.79
CA TYR A 97 17.28 2.29 -5.42
C TYR A 97 15.89 1.69 -5.18
N HIS A 98 15.64 1.25 -3.95
CA HIS A 98 14.33 0.80 -3.49
C HIS A 98 13.81 1.78 -2.44
N SER A 99 13.04 2.77 -2.86
CA SER A 99 12.51 3.84 -2.01
C SER A 99 11.17 3.42 -1.40
N ALA A 100 11.22 2.65 -0.32
CA ALA A 100 10.08 2.20 0.46
C ALA A 100 10.27 2.54 1.93
N ASN A 101 9.19 2.89 2.62
CA ASN A 101 9.22 3.14 4.05
C ASN A 101 9.63 1.88 4.81
N SER A 102 10.59 2.00 5.72
CA SER A 102 11.02 0.89 6.56
C SER A 102 10.12 0.62 7.78
N HIS A 103 9.17 1.53 8.04
CA HIS A 103 8.19 1.39 9.12
C HIS A 103 6.93 0.73 8.57
N MET A 104 6.88 -0.60 8.72
CA MET A 104 5.71 -1.39 8.29
C MET A 104 4.52 -1.12 9.21
N VAL A 105 3.32 -1.30 8.67
CA VAL A 105 2.04 -1.19 9.38
C VAL A 105 1.37 -2.55 9.41
N GLN A 106 0.87 -2.97 10.57
CA GLN A 106 0.09 -4.20 10.65
C GLN A 106 -1.36 -3.96 10.18
N MET A 107 -1.94 -4.93 9.49
CA MET A 107 -3.34 -4.86 9.08
C MET A 107 -4.27 -4.68 10.28
N GLY A 108 -3.93 -5.30 11.43
CA GLY A 108 -4.65 -5.14 12.68
C GLY A 108 -4.75 -3.69 13.15
N ASP A 109 -3.68 -2.90 12.99
CA ASP A 109 -3.67 -1.48 13.35
C ASP A 109 -4.63 -0.68 12.48
N ILE A 110 -4.70 -1.01 11.19
CA ILE A 110 -5.61 -0.36 10.23
C ILE A 110 -7.07 -0.67 10.59
N ILE A 111 -7.38 -1.94 10.88
CA ILE A 111 -8.72 -2.37 11.32
C ILE A 111 -9.10 -1.72 12.65
N TYR A 112 -8.15 -1.61 13.57
CA TYR A 112 -8.38 -0.90 14.84
C TYR A 112 -8.79 0.55 14.59
N VAL A 113 -8.04 1.29 13.77
CA VAL A 113 -8.36 2.70 13.45
C VAL A 113 -9.70 2.82 12.73
N LEU A 114 -10.02 1.94 11.78
CA LEU A 114 -11.33 1.92 11.13
C LEU A 114 -12.45 1.75 12.19
N ASN A 115 -12.27 0.86 13.16
CA ASN A 115 -13.26 0.63 14.20
C ASN A 115 -13.40 1.81 15.17
N GLU A 116 -12.32 2.48 15.53
CA GLU A 116 -12.36 3.75 16.30
C GLU A 116 -13.17 4.83 15.55
N LEU A 117 -13.15 4.82 14.23
CA LEU A 117 -13.94 5.72 13.38
C LEU A 117 -15.37 5.22 13.11
N GLY A 118 -15.79 4.13 13.77
CA GLY A 118 -17.16 3.63 13.75
C GLY A 118 -17.50 2.71 12.57
N PHE A 119 -16.51 2.09 11.91
CA PHE A 119 -16.79 1.17 10.80
C PHE A 119 -17.37 -0.17 11.26
N GLY A 120 -17.14 -0.60 12.50
CA GLY A 120 -17.74 -1.81 13.07
C GLY A 120 -17.35 -3.10 12.35
N ILE A 121 -16.05 -3.26 12.04
CA ILE A 121 -15.49 -4.44 11.39
C ILE A 121 -15.21 -5.50 12.47
N GLU A 122 -15.87 -6.64 12.36
CA GLU A 122 -15.67 -7.76 13.26
C GLU A 122 -14.50 -8.64 12.79
N VAL A 123 -13.61 -9.01 13.71
CA VAL A 123 -12.53 -9.96 13.43
C VAL A 123 -13.11 -11.38 13.62
N VAL A 124 -13.12 -12.16 12.55
CA VAL A 124 -13.75 -13.48 12.50
C VAL A 124 -12.74 -14.55 12.05
N SER A 125 -13.13 -15.83 12.16
CA SER A 125 -12.34 -16.91 11.58
C SER A 125 -12.27 -16.79 10.05
N ASP A 126 -11.20 -17.32 9.44
CA ASP A 126 -11.05 -17.30 7.98
C ASP A 126 -12.18 -18.03 7.28
N GLU A 127 -12.69 -19.11 7.89
CA GLU A 127 -13.83 -19.86 7.35
C GLU A 127 -15.10 -19.00 7.30
N GLU A 128 -15.39 -18.28 8.39
CA GLU A 128 -16.54 -17.38 8.47
C GLU A 128 -16.38 -16.20 7.51
N PHE A 129 -15.18 -15.64 7.42
CA PHE A 129 -14.87 -14.58 6.47
C PHE A 129 -15.15 -15.01 5.03
N LEU A 130 -14.60 -16.16 4.60
CA LEU A 130 -14.79 -16.71 3.25
C LEU A 130 -16.27 -17.02 2.97
N LYS A 131 -17.01 -17.51 3.95
CA LYS A 131 -18.46 -17.76 3.83
C LYS A 131 -19.21 -16.45 3.58
N SER A 132 -18.98 -15.45 4.42
CA SER A 132 -19.64 -14.14 4.31
C SER A 132 -19.30 -13.43 2.99
N MET A 133 -18.04 -13.52 2.54
CA MET A 133 -17.62 -13.01 1.25
C MET A 133 -18.38 -13.67 0.09
N LYS A 134 -18.49 -15.01 0.08
CA LYS A 134 -19.24 -15.75 -0.93
C LYS A 134 -20.72 -15.38 -0.95
N GLU A 135 -21.34 -15.23 0.22
CA GLU A 135 -22.73 -14.79 0.35
C GLU A 135 -22.94 -13.39 -0.25
N MET A 136 -22.05 -12.46 0.06
CA MET A 136 -22.12 -11.08 -0.46
C MET A 136 -21.87 -11.01 -1.97
N MET A 137 -21.03 -11.88 -2.52
CA MET A 137 -20.80 -11.98 -3.96
C MET A 137 -22.03 -12.45 -4.76
N MET A 138 -22.99 -13.10 -4.12
CA MET A 138 -24.28 -13.49 -4.75
C MET A 138 -25.25 -12.33 -4.86
N ASP A 139 -25.00 -11.21 -4.19
CA ASP A 139 -25.76 -9.97 -4.30
C ASP A 139 -25.15 -9.10 -5.41
N ASP A 140 -25.83 -9.00 -6.54
CA ASP A 140 -25.34 -8.24 -7.72
C ASP A 140 -24.99 -6.79 -7.40
N SER A 141 -25.66 -6.18 -6.40
CA SER A 141 -25.42 -4.80 -5.98
C SER A 141 -24.12 -4.61 -5.19
N LYS A 142 -23.62 -5.66 -4.55
CA LYS A 142 -22.45 -5.63 -3.64
C LYS A 142 -21.26 -6.43 -4.15
N SER A 143 -21.48 -7.33 -5.11
CA SER A 143 -20.45 -8.24 -5.63
C SER A 143 -19.18 -7.50 -6.09
N MET A 144 -19.33 -6.35 -6.74
CA MET A 144 -18.21 -5.54 -7.21
C MET A 144 -17.37 -4.98 -6.05
N LEU A 145 -17.99 -4.62 -4.92
CA LEU A 145 -17.33 -4.02 -3.76
C LEU A 145 -16.42 -5.02 -3.02
N VAL A 146 -16.79 -6.29 -3.04
CA VAL A 146 -16.01 -7.36 -2.39
C VAL A 146 -15.19 -8.20 -3.37
N SER A 147 -15.30 -7.92 -4.66
CA SER A 147 -14.57 -8.68 -5.69
C SER A 147 -13.04 -8.56 -5.56
N SER A 148 -12.54 -7.45 -5.02
CA SER A 148 -11.11 -7.28 -4.74
C SER A 148 -10.60 -8.29 -3.72
N LEU A 149 -11.46 -8.76 -2.80
CA LEU A 149 -11.12 -9.72 -1.76
C LEU A 149 -11.05 -11.17 -2.28
N ILE A 150 -11.36 -11.43 -3.55
CA ILE A 150 -11.33 -12.78 -4.14
C ILE A 150 -9.93 -13.40 -4.05
N SER A 151 -8.89 -12.60 -4.17
CA SER A 151 -7.51 -13.08 -4.04
C SER A 151 -7.24 -13.77 -2.70
N TYR A 152 -7.98 -13.42 -1.66
CA TYR A 152 -7.93 -14.09 -0.36
C TYR A 152 -8.64 -15.46 -0.34
N SER A 153 -9.47 -15.76 -1.34
CA SER A 153 -10.18 -17.06 -1.43
C SER A 153 -9.36 -18.17 -2.06
N SER A 154 -8.26 -17.85 -2.74
CA SER A 154 -7.34 -18.85 -3.25
C SER A 154 -6.42 -19.32 -2.12
N SER A 155 -6.16 -20.64 -2.08
CA SER A 155 -5.43 -21.36 -1.02
C SER A 155 -4.00 -20.86 -0.71
N ASP A 156 -3.56 -19.79 -1.34
CA ASP A 156 -2.24 -19.17 -1.17
C ASP A 156 -2.24 -17.97 -0.21
N MET A 157 -3.25 -17.84 0.66
CA MET A 157 -3.36 -16.72 1.61
C MET A 157 -2.13 -16.50 2.50
N HIS A 158 -1.32 -17.54 2.70
CA HIS A 158 -0.09 -17.43 3.50
C HIS A 158 1.12 -16.94 2.69
N THR A 159 0.99 -16.72 1.39
CA THR A 159 2.08 -16.32 0.49
C THR A 159 1.99 -14.89 -0.03
N HIS A 160 0.99 -14.12 0.36
CA HIS A 160 1.08 -12.67 0.21
C HIS A 160 2.03 -12.08 1.26
N SER A 161 3.25 -12.61 1.33
CA SER A 161 4.35 -11.81 1.78
C SER A 161 4.44 -10.68 0.75
N PHE A 162 3.96 -9.50 1.13
CA PHE A 162 4.39 -8.29 0.43
C PHE A 162 5.89 -8.46 0.26
N ILE A 163 6.36 -8.41 -0.98
CA ILE A 163 7.79 -8.58 -1.27
C ILE A 163 8.47 -7.47 -0.48
N LEU A 164 9.02 -7.83 0.67
CA LEU A 164 9.85 -6.93 1.45
C LEU A 164 11.06 -6.64 0.58
N SER A 165 11.01 -5.51 -0.11
CA SER A 165 12.12 -5.07 -0.92
C SER A 165 13.29 -4.79 0.03
N ASP A 166 14.44 -5.40 -0.21
CA ASP A 166 15.67 -5.03 0.49
C ASP A 166 15.99 -3.56 0.14
N ASN A 167 15.70 -2.67 1.09
CA ASN A 167 15.92 -1.25 0.97
C ASN A 167 17.05 -0.72 1.86
N GLU A 168 17.85 -1.62 2.46
CA GLU A 168 18.91 -1.24 3.40
C GLU A 168 19.93 -0.27 2.77
N PHE A 169 20.37 -0.56 1.55
CA PHE A 169 21.27 0.33 0.81
C PHE A 169 20.65 1.72 0.57
N THR A 170 19.39 1.76 0.17
CA THR A 170 18.66 3.00 -0.05
C THR A 170 18.50 3.81 1.22
N ASN A 171 18.13 3.16 2.33
CA ASN A 171 17.98 3.80 3.62
C ASN A 171 19.29 4.35 4.16
N LYS A 172 20.40 3.63 4.00
CA LYS A 172 21.75 4.14 4.32
C LYS A 172 22.09 5.37 3.48
N SER A 173 21.80 5.34 2.20
CA SER A 173 22.04 6.47 1.29
C SER A 173 21.22 7.69 1.69
N LEU A 174 19.94 7.51 1.98
CA LEU A 174 19.04 8.56 2.46
C LEU A 174 19.50 9.14 3.81
N TYR A 175 19.93 8.27 4.72
CA TYR A 175 20.46 8.72 6.02
C TYR A 175 21.69 9.62 5.87
N HIS A 176 22.64 9.29 4.96
CA HIS A 176 23.79 10.15 4.65
C HIS A 176 23.39 11.47 4.00
N LEU A 177 22.25 11.51 3.31
CA LEU A 177 21.67 12.73 2.74
C LEU A 177 20.82 13.52 3.75
N GLY A 178 20.81 13.11 5.03
CA GLY A 178 20.09 13.78 6.11
C GLY A 178 18.60 13.45 6.18
N TYR A 179 18.14 12.37 5.52
CA TYR A 179 16.76 11.97 5.51
C TYR A 179 16.52 10.69 6.32
N LYS A 180 15.38 10.66 7.00
CA LYS A 180 14.83 9.47 7.65
C LYS A 180 13.34 9.38 7.36
N TRP A 181 12.86 8.17 7.10
CA TRP A 181 11.43 7.93 6.95
C TRP A 181 10.67 8.29 8.22
N PRO A 182 9.52 8.94 8.09
CA PRO A 182 8.61 9.15 9.22
C PRO A 182 7.97 7.83 9.65
N ILE A 183 7.56 7.77 10.90
CA ILE A 183 6.80 6.64 11.43
C ILE A 183 5.35 6.77 10.93
N THR A 184 4.82 5.71 10.35
CA THR A 184 3.42 5.58 9.98
C THR A 184 2.63 5.04 11.18
N ASP A 185 2.42 5.91 12.16
CA ASP A 185 1.78 5.60 13.43
C ASP A 185 0.25 5.69 13.38
N TYR A 186 -0.38 5.48 14.55
CA TYR A 186 -1.83 5.62 14.71
C TYR A 186 -2.38 6.96 14.18
N GLN A 187 -1.68 8.06 14.45
CA GLN A 187 -2.18 9.39 14.02
C GLN A 187 -2.13 9.54 12.50
N TYR A 188 -1.07 9.02 11.87
CA TYR A 188 -0.99 8.96 10.40
C TYR A 188 -2.13 8.13 9.81
N LEU A 189 -2.37 6.93 10.33
CA LEU A 189 -3.45 6.04 9.86
C LEU A 189 -4.82 6.70 10.03
N LYS A 190 -5.04 7.34 11.17
CA LYS A 190 -6.29 8.06 11.46
C LYS A 190 -6.53 9.18 10.45
N ASN A 191 -5.54 10.04 10.24
CA ASN A 191 -5.64 11.14 9.27
C ASN A 191 -5.93 10.62 7.85
N ALA A 192 -5.26 9.55 7.44
CA ALA A 192 -5.45 8.93 6.13
C ALA A 192 -6.87 8.39 5.94
N ILE A 193 -7.40 7.69 6.93
CA ILE A 193 -8.75 7.11 6.88
C ILE A 193 -9.83 8.20 6.97
N GLU A 194 -9.67 9.19 7.85
CA GLU A 194 -10.59 10.33 7.96
C GLU A 194 -10.64 11.14 6.66
N SER A 195 -9.50 11.33 6.00
CA SER A 195 -9.44 12.00 4.69
C SER A 195 -10.22 11.23 3.63
N LEU A 196 -10.02 9.91 3.53
CA LEU A 196 -10.76 9.06 2.60
C LEU A 196 -12.26 9.05 2.89
N ASP A 197 -12.65 9.00 4.16
CA ASP A 197 -14.05 9.02 4.58
C ASP A 197 -14.72 10.35 4.25
N THR A 198 -14.03 11.46 4.48
CA THR A 198 -14.51 12.82 4.12
C THR A 198 -14.74 12.97 2.60
N LEU A 199 -13.94 12.28 1.79
CA LEU A 199 -14.10 12.23 0.33
C LEU A 199 -15.22 11.28 -0.12
N GLY A 200 -15.92 10.61 0.82
CA GLY A 200 -16.98 9.66 0.53
C GLY A 200 -16.46 8.33 -0.05
N PHE A 201 -15.19 8.01 0.17
CA PHE A 201 -14.61 6.77 -0.33
C PHE A 201 -15.29 5.52 0.28
N PHE A 202 -15.54 5.55 1.57
CA PHE A 202 -16.30 4.53 2.26
C PHE A 202 -17.79 4.85 2.19
N GLU A 203 -18.57 3.99 1.56
CA GLU A 203 -20.04 4.11 1.56
C GLU A 203 -20.55 3.77 2.95
N ARG A 204 -20.76 4.80 3.80
CA ARG A 204 -21.46 4.59 5.07
C ARG A 204 -22.92 4.38 4.76
N THR A 205 -23.42 3.16 4.92
CA THR A 205 -24.87 2.96 5.04
C THR A 205 -25.29 3.64 6.33
N ASP A 206 -26.03 4.74 6.22
CA ASP A 206 -26.69 5.36 7.37
C ASP A 206 -27.48 4.28 8.11
N LEU A 207 -27.13 4.07 9.40
CA LEU A 207 -27.85 3.19 10.33
C LEU A 207 -29.16 3.82 10.71
#